data_d7d9c9c441fda5010355ec4b15e18426
#
_entry.id   d7d9c9c441fda5010355ec4b15e18426
#
_cell.length_a   1.000
_cell.length_b   1.000
_cell.length_c   1.000
_cell.angle_alpha   90.00
_cell.angle_beta   90.00
_cell.angle_gamma   90.00
#
_symmetry.space_group_name_H-M   'P 1'
#
loop_
_entity.id
_entity.type
_entity.pdbx_description
1 polymer ?
#
loop_
_entity_poly.entity_id
_entity_poly.type
_entity_poly.pdbx_seq_one_letter_code
_entity_poly.pdbx_strand_id
1 'polypeptide(L)'
;TRGPGEKKLEMDRRLIKNRIAQLNRELREVKRHRELTREQRTKNRIPVVAIVGYTNAGKSTLLNTLTGAGVLQEDQLFATLDPTTRSRKLPSGQEILLTDTVGFIRKLPHHLIDAFKSTLEEAKYADLILHVVDASNPQMDEQMYVVYETLQRLEAMDKPVVTAFNKMDRIGESLTVRDFKADRIVQGSAKTGEGLE
;
A
#
# COMPACT_ATOMS: atom_id res chain seq x y z
N THR A 1 -24.07 31.37 -37.71
CA THR A 1 -22.78 30.77 -38.16
C THR A 1 -21.83 30.72 -37.00
N ARG A 2 -21.53 29.48 -36.52
CA ARG A 2 -20.56 29.25 -35.42
C ARG A 2 -19.16 29.69 -35.88
N GLY A 3 -18.49 30.51 -35.06
CA GLY A 3 -17.15 31.03 -35.36
C GLY A 3 -16.06 29.95 -35.33
N PRO A 4 -14.86 30.21 -35.92
CA PRO A 4 -13.78 29.24 -35.96
C PRO A 4 -13.31 28.76 -34.57
N GLY A 5 -13.42 29.62 -33.55
CA GLY A 5 -13.08 29.30 -32.17
C GLY A 5 -14.04 28.31 -31.50
N GLU A 6 -15.33 28.37 -31.80
CA GLU A 6 -16.32 27.43 -31.29
C GLU A 6 -16.11 26.02 -31.83
N LYS A 7 -15.76 25.90 -33.13
CA LYS A 7 -15.43 24.60 -33.75
C LYS A 7 -14.19 23.93 -33.10
N LYS A 8 -13.17 24.73 -32.80
CA LYS A 8 -11.95 24.25 -32.15
C LYS A 8 -12.26 23.75 -30.73
N LEU A 9 -13.02 24.52 -29.96
CA LEU A 9 -13.42 24.18 -28.59
C LEU A 9 -14.30 22.92 -28.55
N GLU A 10 -15.17 22.73 -29.53
CA GLU A 10 -16.02 21.54 -29.65
C GLU A 10 -15.18 20.28 -30.02
N MET A 11 -14.17 20.46 -30.86
CA MET A 11 -13.22 19.42 -31.23
C MET A 11 -12.36 19.00 -30.05
N ASP A 12 -11.83 19.94 -29.27
CA ASP A 12 -11.04 19.68 -28.06
C ASP A 12 -11.89 18.96 -27.00
N ARG A 13 -13.14 19.38 -26.79
CA ARG A 13 -14.08 18.68 -25.90
C ARG A 13 -14.33 17.24 -26.35
N ARG A 14 -14.45 16.99 -27.65
CA ARG A 14 -14.64 15.64 -28.18
C ARG A 14 -13.42 14.77 -27.97
N LEU A 15 -12.21 15.31 -28.18
CA LEU A 15 -10.95 14.62 -27.92
C LEU A 15 -10.82 14.24 -26.45
N ILE A 16 -11.10 15.17 -25.53
CA ILE A 16 -11.07 14.91 -24.09
C ILE A 16 -12.09 13.84 -23.70
N LYS A 17 -13.33 13.92 -24.18
CA LYS A 17 -14.36 12.91 -23.93
C LYS A 17 -13.95 11.51 -24.43
N ASN A 18 -13.37 11.44 -25.61
CA ASN A 18 -12.89 10.19 -26.18
C ASN A 18 -11.74 9.61 -25.35
N ARG A 19 -10.82 10.48 -24.88
CA ARG A 19 -9.72 10.04 -24.01
C ARG A 19 -10.22 9.54 -22.65
N ILE A 20 -11.18 10.24 -22.04
CA ILE A 20 -11.84 9.78 -20.80
C ILE A 20 -12.52 8.43 -21.02
N ALA A 21 -13.24 8.26 -22.12
CA ALA A 21 -13.92 6.99 -22.44
C ALA A 21 -12.93 5.84 -22.67
N GLN A 22 -11.78 6.13 -23.28
CA GLN A 22 -10.70 5.17 -23.44
C GLN A 22 -10.10 4.77 -22.10
N LEU A 23 -9.70 5.74 -21.26
CA LEU A 23 -9.14 5.49 -19.93
C LEU A 23 -10.10 4.70 -19.04
N ASN A 24 -11.40 5.00 -19.11
CA ASN A 24 -12.42 4.24 -18.37
C ASN A 24 -12.55 2.79 -18.86
N ARG A 25 -12.29 2.50 -20.13
CA ARG A 25 -12.23 1.13 -20.65
C ARG A 25 -11.00 0.40 -20.13
N GLU A 26 -9.84 1.03 -20.24
CA GLU A 26 -8.57 0.49 -19.74
C GLU A 26 -8.66 0.19 -18.23
N LEU A 27 -9.25 1.11 -17.44
CA LEU A 27 -9.47 0.90 -16.01
C LEU A 27 -10.38 -0.30 -15.71
N ARG A 28 -11.44 -0.52 -16.51
CA ARG A 28 -12.30 -1.70 -16.36
C ARG A 28 -11.56 -2.99 -16.62
N GLU A 29 -10.70 -3.02 -17.64
CA GLU A 29 -9.86 -4.20 -17.94
C GLU A 29 -8.88 -4.50 -16.80
N VAL A 30 -8.23 -3.48 -16.26
CA VAL A 30 -7.35 -3.63 -15.09
C VAL A 30 -8.11 -4.20 -13.88
N LYS A 31 -9.30 -3.67 -13.58
CA LYS A 31 -10.15 -4.19 -12.49
C LYS A 31 -10.51 -5.65 -12.71
N ARG A 32 -10.97 -6.01 -13.90
CA ARG A 32 -11.30 -7.40 -14.25
C ARG A 32 -10.10 -8.33 -14.10
N HIS A 33 -8.93 -7.92 -14.58
CA HIS A 33 -7.71 -8.72 -14.45
C HIS A 33 -7.34 -8.94 -12.96
N ARG A 34 -7.45 -7.91 -12.13
CA ARG A 34 -7.22 -8.02 -10.68
C ARG A 34 -8.21 -8.98 -10.02
N GLU A 35 -9.49 -8.92 -10.37
CA GLU A 35 -10.52 -9.84 -9.86
C GLU A 35 -10.19 -11.30 -10.21
N LEU A 36 -9.85 -11.59 -11.46
CA LEU A 36 -9.44 -12.93 -11.90
C LEU A 36 -8.20 -13.44 -11.15
N THR A 37 -7.22 -12.57 -10.95
CA THR A 37 -6.00 -12.91 -10.18
C THR A 37 -6.33 -13.22 -8.72
N ARG A 38 -7.24 -12.44 -8.10
CA ARG A 38 -7.72 -12.69 -6.74
C ARG A 38 -8.44 -14.03 -6.62
N GLU A 39 -9.36 -14.34 -7.54
CA GLU A 39 -10.05 -15.63 -7.58
C GLU A 39 -9.08 -16.81 -7.65
N GLN A 40 -8.04 -16.71 -8.48
CA GLN A 40 -7.00 -17.73 -8.57
C GLN A 40 -6.22 -17.89 -7.27
N ARG A 41 -5.87 -16.78 -6.59
CA ARG A 41 -5.19 -16.80 -5.28
C ARG A 41 -6.05 -17.49 -4.22
N THR A 42 -7.35 -17.15 -4.17
CA THR A 42 -8.32 -17.77 -3.26
C THR A 42 -8.44 -19.28 -3.51
N LYS A 43 -8.49 -19.72 -4.76
CA LYS A 43 -8.52 -21.14 -5.12
C LYS A 43 -7.28 -21.89 -4.66
N ASN A 44 -6.11 -21.25 -4.77
CA ASN A 44 -4.82 -21.84 -4.36
C ASN A 44 -4.56 -21.76 -2.85
N ARG A 45 -5.43 -21.10 -2.09
CA ARG A 45 -5.30 -20.89 -0.63
C ARG A 45 -3.95 -20.31 -0.20
N ILE A 46 -3.38 -19.44 -1.02
CA ILE A 46 -2.13 -18.73 -0.69
C ILE A 46 -2.50 -17.48 0.10
N PRO A 47 -2.11 -17.37 1.38
CA PRO A 47 -2.42 -16.18 2.19
C PRO A 47 -1.77 -14.93 1.62
N VAL A 48 -2.52 -13.83 1.67
CA VAL A 48 -2.08 -12.51 1.19
C VAL A 48 -1.87 -11.59 2.40
N VAL A 49 -0.69 -11.01 2.50
CA VAL A 49 -0.33 -10.01 3.50
C VAL A 49 -0.21 -8.65 2.83
N ALA A 50 -1.05 -7.70 3.20
CA ALA A 50 -0.94 -6.32 2.74
C ALA A 50 0.01 -5.53 3.64
N ILE A 51 1.06 -4.97 3.05
CA ILE A 51 1.99 -4.08 3.74
C ILE A 51 1.43 -2.66 3.65
N VAL A 52 1.00 -2.13 4.78
CA VAL A 52 0.43 -0.78 4.90
C VAL A 52 1.29 0.08 5.83
N GLY A 53 1.13 1.38 5.75
CA GLY A 53 1.85 2.29 6.64
C GLY A 53 1.96 3.68 6.03
N TYR A 54 2.38 4.62 6.85
CA TYR A 54 2.55 6.00 6.42
C TYR A 54 3.61 6.10 5.32
N THR A 55 3.56 7.16 4.50
CA THR A 55 4.59 7.36 3.48
C THR A 55 5.97 7.44 4.13
N ASN A 56 6.98 6.88 3.47
CA ASN A 56 8.37 6.79 3.96
C ASN A 56 8.56 5.98 5.28
N ALA A 57 7.60 5.15 5.69
CA ALA A 57 7.79 4.25 6.83
C ALA A 57 8.74 3.06 6.54
N GLY A 58 9.11 2.86 5.27
CA GLY A 58 10.04 1.80 4.86
C GLY A 58 9.37 0.53 4.35
N LYS A 59 8.12 0.60 3.85
CA LYS A 59 7.35 -0.54 3.34
C LYS A 59 8.06 -1.29 2.21
N SER A 60 8.46 -0.58 1.16
CA SER A 60 9.15 -1.17 0.00
C SER A 60 10.53 -1.71 0.38
N THR A 61 11.24 -1.06 1.31
CA THR A 61 12.48 -1.57 1.89
C THR A 61 12.22 -2.90 2.62
N LEU A 62 11.18 -2.95 3.46
CA LEU A 62 10.80 -4.16 4.17
C LEU A 62 10.43 -5.30 3.21
N LEU A 63 9.64 -5.02 2.17
CA LEU A 63 9.31 -6.01 1.14
C LEU A 63 10.57 -6.57 0.48
N ASN A 64 11.53 -5.71 0.10
CA ASN A 64 12.79 -6.12 -0.51
C ASN A 64 13.61 -7.01 0.42
N THR A 65 13.76 -6.60 1.67
CA THR A 65 14.52 -7.37 2.67
C THR A 65 13.89 -8.72 2.93
N LEU A 66 12.57 -8.77 3.04
CA LEU A 66 11.83 -10.00 3.28
C LEU A 66 11.85 -10.96 2.07
N THR A 67 11.92 -10.45 0.84
CA THR A 67 11.79 -11.28 -0.38
C THR A 67 13.07 -11.43 -1.17
N GLY A 68 14.13 -10.69 -0.81
CA GLY A 68 15.38 -10.64 -1.59
C GLY A 68 15.21 -9.97 -2.96
N ALA A 69 14.14 -9.23 -3.21
CA ALA A 69 13.81 -8.60 -4.48
C ALA A 69 14.35 -7.16 -4.52
N GLY A 70 14.92 -6.74 -5.65
CA GLY A 70 15.39 -5.37 -5.88
C GLY A 70 14.27 -4.45 -6.37
N VAL A 71 13.28 -4.11 -5.54
CA VAL A 71 12.28 -3.09 -5.87
C VAL A 71 12.90 -1.71 -5.67
N LEU A 72 12.58 -0.75 -6.55
CA LEU A 72 13.03 0.65 -6.42
C LEU A 72 12.68 1.20 -5.03
N GLN A 73 13.72 1.59 -4.31
CA GLN A 73 13.61 2.26 -3.02
C GLN A 73 13.87 3.73 -3.27
N GLU A 74 12.84 4.54 -3.23
CA GLU A 74 12.98 5.98 -3.31
C GLU A 74 12.55 6.61 -1.99
N ASP A 75 13.39 7.49 -1.45
CA ASP A 75 13.07 8.34 -0.29
C ASP A 75 12.11 9.49 -0.69
N GLN A 76 11.13 9.17 -1.53
CA GLN A 76 10.13 10.11 -2.03
C GLN A 76 8.74 9.78 -1.49
N LEU A 77 7.90 10.82 -1.39
CA LEU A 77 6.49 10.63 -1.10
C LEU A 77 5.84 9.85 -2.24
N PHE A 78 5.08 8.78 -1.90
CA PHE A 78 4.41 7.92 -2.89
C PHE A 78 5.35 7.20 -3.87
N ALA A 79 6.48 6.69 -3.37
CA ALA A 79 7.40 5.89 -4.17
C ALA A 79 6.72 4.67 -4.83
N THR A 80 5.73 4.09 -4.17
CA THR A 80 4.91 2.98 -4.70
C THR A 80 3.56 3.52 -5.18
N LEU A 81 3.35 3.59 -6.48
CA LEU A 81 2.08 3.98 -7.10
C LEU A 81 1.24 2.74 -7.49
N ASP A 82 1.89 1.67 -7.91
CA ASP A 82 1.25 0.39 -8.22
C ASP A 82 1.58 -0.66 -7.16
N PRO A 83 0.59 -1.47 -6.71
CA PRO A 83 0.85 -2.51 -5.73
C PRO A 83 1.80 -3.55 -6.29
N THR A 84 2.91 -3.76 -5.60
CA THR A 84 3.88 -4.79 -5.95
C THR A 84 3.67 -6.01 -5.08
N THR A 85 3.35 -7.15 -5.70
CA THR A 85 3.16 -8.42 -4.98
C THR A 85 4.36 -9.33 -5.20
N ARG A 86 4.87 -9.91 -4.11
CA ARG A 86 5.97 -10.89 -4.11
C ARG A 86 5.59 -12.11 -3.29
N SER A 87 6.05 -13.29 -3.69
CA SER A 87 5.90 -14.49 -2.88
C SER A 87 7.10 -14.65 -1.94
N ARG A 88 6.83 -15.23 -0.76
CA ARG A 88 7.84 -15.66 0.19
C ARG A 88 7.45 -17.01 0.78
N LYS A 89 8.40 -17.93 0.87
CA LYS A 89 8.25 -19.14 1.69
C LYS A 89 8.64 -18.84 3.13
N LEU A 90 7.75 -19.15 4.05
CA LEU A 90 8.02 -19.09 5.49
C LEU A 90 8.89 -20.30 5.92
N PRO A 91 9.56 -20.23 7.07
CA PRO A 91 10.31 -21.37 7.62
C PRO A 91 9.44 -22.63 7.79
N SER A 92 8.13 -22.48 7.98
CA SER A 92 7.16 -23.58 8.01
C SER A 92 6.95 -24.27 6.65
N GLY A 93 7.51 -23.74 5.55
CA GLY A 93 7.29 -24.19 4.18
C GLY A 93 6.05 -23.61 3.52
N GLN A 94 5.21 -22.87 4.25
CA GLN A 94 4.03 -22.20 3.70
C GLN A 94 4.43 -21.03 2.80
N GLU A 95 3.84 -20.95 1.62
CA GLU A 95 3.97 -19.80 0.73
C GLU A 95 2.97 -18.71 1.10
N ILE A 96 3.42 -17.48 1.15
CA ILE A 96 2.58 -16.28 1.35
C ILE A 96 2.88 -15.26 0.25
N LEU A 97 1.90 -14.40 -0.03
CA LEU A 97 2.07 -13.25 -0.89
C LEU A 97 2.16 -11.97 -0.05
N LEU A 98 3.21 -11.21 -0.25
CA LEU A 98 3.41 -9.89 0.33
C LEU A 98 3.10 -8.84 -0.72
N THR A 99 2.15 -7.96 -0.45
CA THR A 99 1.76 -6.88 -1.37
C THR A 99 2.09 -5.54 -0.75
N ASP A 100 3.02 -4.81 -1.36
CA ASP A 100 3.31 -3.42 -0.99
C ASP A 100 2.18 -2.51 -1.50
N THR A 101 1.75 -1.59 -0.66
CA THR A 101 0.70 -0.63 -0.99
C THR A 101 1.25 0.80 -1.02
N VAL A 102 0.48 1.70 -1.61
CA VAL A 102 0.81 3.13 -1.55
C VAL A 102 0.88 3.61 -0.10
N GLY A 103 1.86 4.48 0.20
CA GLY A 103 1.99 5.06 1.55
C GLY A 103 0.81 5.98 1.89
N PHE A 104 0.28 5.84 3.09
CA PHE A 104 -0.75 6.75 3.60
C PHE A 104 -0.17 8.13 3.92
N ILE A 105 -0.97 9.15 3.77
CA ILE A 105 -0.61 10.53 4.06
C ILE A 105 -1.78 11.26 4.69
N ARG A 106 -1.48 12.18 5.59
CA ARG A 106 -2.46 13.09 6.16
C ARG A 106 -2.99 14.03 5.07
N LYS A 107 -4.33 14.18 4.96
CA LYS A 107 -5.00 15.02 3.96
C LYS A 107 -4.65 14.64 2.52
N LEU A 108 -4.95 13.40 2.14
CA LEU A 108 -4.85 12.99 0.74
C LEU A 108 -5.68 13.94 -0.15
N PRO A 109 -5.09 14.56 -1.17
CA PRO A 109 -5.82 15.43 -2.08
C PRO A 109 -7.00 14.69 -2.71
N HIS A 110 -8.17 15.32 -2.77
CA HIS A 110 -9.40 14.67 -3.23
C HIS A 110 -9.28 14.02 -4.62
N HIS A 111 -8.53 14.63 -5.53
CA HIS A 111 -8.30 14.08 -6.87
C HIS A 111 -7.42 12.83 -6.90
N LEU A 112 -6.67 12.54 -5.82
CA LEU A 112 -5.87 11.34 -5.69
C LEU A 112 -6.59 10.21 -4.95
N ILE A 113 -7.69 10.49 -4.25
CA ILE A 113 -8.43 9.48 -3.48
C ILE A 113 -8.86 8.32 -4.36
N ASP A 114 -9.44 8.60 -5.53
CA ASP A 114 -9.90 7.57 -6.46
C ASP A 114 -8.74 6.78 -7.10
N ALA A 115 -7.62 7.44 -7.36
CA ALA A 115 -6.42 6.79 -7.89
C ALA A 115 -5.81 5.82 -6.85
N PHE A 116 -5.75 6.24 -5.59
CA PHE A 116 -5.21 5.41 -4.51
C PHE A 116 -6.19 4.35 -3.98
N LYS A 117 -7.50 4.58 -4.16
CA LYS A 117 -8.52 3.62 -3.72
C LYS A 117 -8.26 2.22 -4.26
N SER A 118 -7.87 2.10 -5.52
CA SER A 118 -7.60 0.80 -6.16
C SER A 118 -6.37 0.09 -5.58
N THR A 119 -5.37 0.82 -5.11
CA THR A 119 -4.17 0.24 -4.48
C THR A 119 -4.42 -0.06 -3.01
N LEU A 120 -5.23 0.76 -2.34
CA LEU A 120 -5.63 0.56 -0.96
C LEU A 120 -6.66 -0.58 -0.81
N GLU A 121 -7.43 -0.88 -1.86
CA GLU A 121 -8.32 -2.03 -1.90
C GLU A 121 -7.59 -3.36 -1.69
N GLU A 122 -6.28 -3.44 -1.99
CA GLU A 122 -5.49 -4.65 -1.67
C GLU A 122 -5.46 -4.95 -0.17
N ALA A 123 -5.50 -3.93 0.70
CA ALA A 123 -5.63 -4.12 2.14
C ALA A 123 -6.99 -4.73 2.53
N LYS A 124 -8.07 -4.37 1.83
CA LYS A 124 -9.42 -4.94 2.06
C LYS A 124 -9.49 -6.43 1.74
N TYR A 125 -8.73 -6.89 0.74
CA TYR A 125 -8.75 -8.28 0.28
C TYR A 125 -7.61 -9.14 0.84
N ALA A 126 -6.76 -8.57 1.69
CA ALA A 126 -5.70 -9.31 2.37
C ALA A 126 -6.28 -10.18 3.49
N ASP A 127 -5.54 -11.23 3.84
CA ASP A 127 -5.83 -12.10 4.98
C ASP A 127 -5.21 -11.57 6.27
N LEU A 128 -4.14 -10.77 6.14
CA LEU A 128 -3.42 -10.14 7.25
C LEU A 128 -2.90 -8.76 6.83
N ILE A 129 -2.89 -7.83 7.75
CA ILE A 129 -2.29 -6.50 7.58
C ILE A 129 -0.96 -6.44 8.31
N LEU A 130 0.10 -6.09 7.57
CA LEU A 130 1.40 -5.75 8.14
C LEU A 130 1.54 -4.22 8.16
N HIS A 131 1.29 -3.63 9.32
CA HIS A 131 1.39 -2.19 9.53
C HIS A 131 2.84 -1.80 9.82
N VAL A 132 3.49 -1.11 8.90
CA VAL A 132 4.88 -0.64 9.05
C VAL A 132 4.88 0.78 9.58
N VAL A 133 5.57 0.98 10.70
CA VAL A 133 5.65 2.25 11.43
C VAL A 133 7.10 2.70 11.48
N ASP A 134 7.36 3.96 11.18
CA ASP A 134 8.67 4.58 11.40
C ASP A 134 8.82 4.96 12.86
N ALA A 135 9.48 4.11 13.63
CA ALA A 135 9.67 4.31 15.06
C ALA A 135 10.61 5.49 15.39
N SER A 136 11.42 5.93 14.42
CA SER A 136 12.31 7.09 14.59
C SER A 136 11.62 8.44 14.37
N ASN A 137 10.35 8.43 13.93
CA ASN A 137 9.62 9.66 13.64
C ASN A 137 8.94 10.22 14.89
N PRO A 138 9.19 11.50 15.26
CA PRO A 138 8.53 12.13 16.42
C PRO A 138 6.99 12.16 16.35
N GLN A 139 6.42 12.08 15.13
CA GLN A 139 4.97 12.08 14.89
C GLN A 139 4.44 10.64 14.66
N MET A 140 5.13 9.64 15.17
CA MET A 140 4.79 8.23 15.00
C MET A 140 3.32 7.93 15.34
N ASP A 141 2.86 8.38 16.49
CA ASP A 141 1.50 8.13 16.97
C ASP A 141 0.43 8.78 16.06
N GLU A 142 0.69 10.00 15.57
CA GLU A 142 -0.21 10.67 14.62
C GLU A 142 -0.24 9.93 13.28
N GLN A 143 0.90 9.43 12.82
CA GLN A 143 0.99 8.65 11.59
C GLN A 143 0.25 7.32 11.72
N MET A 144 0.39 6.62 12.83
CA MET A 144 -0.35 5.40 13.15
C MET A 144 -1.86 5.66 13.14
N TYR A 145 -2.30 6.76 13.77
CA TYR A 145 -3.70 7.16 13.77
C TYR A 145 -4.27 7.33 12.36
N VAL A 146 -3.54 8.04 11.47
CA VAL A 146 -3.95 8.26 10.06
C VAL A 146 -4.09 6.93 9.30
N VAL A 147 -3.16 6.00 9.53
CA VAL A 147 -3.23 4.66 8.91
C VAL A 147 -4.47 3.92 9.37
N TYR A 148 -4.73 3.85 10.67
CA TYR A 148 -5.90 3.16 11.21
C TYR A 148 -7.22 3.82 10.80
N GLU A 149 -7.30 5.15 10.78
CA GLU A 149 -8.48 5.86 10.26
C GLU A 149 -8.74 5.48 8.78
N THR A 150 -7.69 5.38 7.98
CA THR A 150 -7.82 5.00 6.58
C THR A 150 -8.25 3.54 6.42
N LEU A 151 -7.66 2.62 7.18
CA LEU A 151 -8.07 1.21 7.19
C LEU A 151 -9.53 1.03 7.61
N GLN A 152 -10.00 1.82 8.57
CA GLN A 152 -11.41 1.82 8.99
C GLN A 152 -12.34 2.29 7.86
N ARG A 153 -11.97 3.34 7.14
CA ARG A 153 -12.73 3.83 5.96
C ARG A 153 -12.76 2.82 4.82
N LEU A 154 -11.75 1.98 4.72
CA LEU A 154 -11.65 0.90 3.73
C LEU A 154 -12.36 -0.39 4.17
N GLU A 155 -12.96 -0.41 5.38
CA GLU A 155 -13.57 -1.61 5.96
C GLU A 155 -12.58 -2.79 6.03
N ALA A 156 -11.32 -2.51 6.40
CA ALA A 156 -10.23 -3.49 6.48
C ALA A 156 -9.79 -3.80 7.91
N MET A 157 -10.53 -3.30 8.92
CA MET A 157 -10.20 -3.49 10.34
C MET A 157 -10.68 -4.82 10.95
N ASP A 158 -11.34 -5.66 10.16
CA ASP A 158 -11.77 -7.01 10.53
C ASP A 158 -10.65 -8.05 10.42
N LYS A 159 -9.48 -7.63 9.97
CA LYS A 159 -8.34 -8.51 9.70
C LYS A 159 -7.31 -8.48 10.82
N PRO A 160 -6.57 -9.58 11.04
CA PRO A 160 -5.43 -9.58 11.94
C PRO A 160 -4.42 -8.51 11.54
N VAL A 161 -3.89 -7.79 12.52
CA VAL A 161 -2.90 -6.73 12.33
C VAL A 161 -1.61 -7.10 13.05
N VAL A 162 -0.50 -7.10 12.31
CA VAL A 162 0.85 -7.15 12.86
C VAL A 162 1.49 -5.79 12.66
N THR A 163 1.90 -5.13 13.74
CA THR A 163 2.61 -3.85 13.65
C THR A 163 4.11 -4.05 13.75
N ALA A 164 4.81 -3.65 12.68
CA ALA A 164 6.27 -3.67 12.59
C ALA A 164 6.81 -2.26 12.82
N PHE A 165 7.39 -2.02 13.99
CA PHE A 165 8.12 -0.80 14.29
C PHE A 165 9.50 -0.89 13.62
N ASN A 166 9.61 -0.18 12.51
CA ASN A 166 10.77 -0.15 11.63
C ASN A 166 11.72 0.99 12.00
N LYS A 167 12.94 0.93 11.46
CA LYS A 167 14.01 1.91 11.67
C LYS A 167 14.53 1.96 13.11
N MET A 168 14.45 0.85 13.82
CA MET A 168 14.98 0.72 15.18
C MET A 168 16.48 1.02 15.24
N ASP A 169 17.21 0.82 14.14
CA ASP A 169 18.63 1.20 13.97
C ASP A 169 18.91 2.69 14.17
N ARG A 170 17.88 3.53 14.14
CA ARG A 170 17.98 4.99 14.34
C ARG A 170 17.61 5.43 15.75
N ILE A 171 17.24 4.50 16.61
CA ILE A 171 16.75 4.79 17.97
C ILE A 171 17.73 4.25 18.98
N GLY A 172 18.04 5.05 20.02
CA GLY A 172 18.80 4.58 21.17
C GLY A 172 17.97 3.63 22.06
N GLU A 173 18.62 2.97 23.00
CA GLU A 173 18.17 1.79 23.75
C GLU A 173 16.83 1.84 24.54
N SER A 174 16.00 2.89 24.48
CA SER A 174 14.88 3.01 25.41
C SER A 174 13.52 3.42 24.85
N LEU A 175 13.22 3.17 23.56
CA LEU A 175 11.87 3.45 23.07
C LEU A 175 10.93 2.29 23.40
N THR A 176 9.96 2.53 24.28
CA THR A 176 8.84 1.61 24.48
C THR A 176 7.77 1.88 23.43
N VAL A 177 7.67 1.00 22.43
CA VAL A 177 6.63 1.08 21.41
C VAL A 177 5.40 0.30 21.83
N ARG A 178 4.21 0.83 21.51
CA ARG A 178 2.92 0.19 21.80
C ARG A 178 1.96 0.39 20.64
N ASP A 179 1.17 -0.64 20.38
CA ASP A 179 0.03 -0.56 19.49
C ASP A 179 -1.11 -1.41 20.06
N PHE A 180 -2.15 -0.75 20.56
CA PHE A 180 -3.30 -1.42 21.20
C PHE A 180 -4.30 -2.01 20.19
N LYS A 181 -4.15 -1.71 18.90
CA LYS A 181 -5.00 -2.24 17.82
C LYS A 181 -4.37 -3.43 17.11
N ALA A 182 -3.10 -3.70 17.35
CA ALA A 182 -2.39 -4.80 16.74
C ALA A 182 -2.53 -6.09 17.55
N ASP A 183 -2.68 -7.22 16.87
CA ASP A 183 -2.64 -8.56 17.48
C ASP A 183 -1.23 -8.96 17.88
N ARG A 184 -0.23 -8.45 17.16
CA ARG A 184 1.19 -8.67 17.41
C ARG A 184 2.01 -7.42 17.08
N ILE A 185 3.09 -7.26 17.82
CA ILE A 185 4.08 -6.19 17.62
C ILE A 185 5.44 -6.83 17.40
N VAL A 186 6.15 -6.34 16.38
CA VAL A 186 7.54 -6.69 16.11
C VAL A 186 8.36 -5.40 16.00
N GLN A 187 9.64 -5.47 16.36
CA GLN A 187 10.57 -4.35 16.29
C GLN A 187 11.77 -4.79 15.46
N GLY A 188 12.23 -3.91 14.57
CA GLY A 188 13.35 -4.25 13.73
C GLY A 188 13.77 -3.13 12.79
N SER A 189 14.69 -3.47 11.90
CA SER A 189 15.15 -2.56 10.86
C SER A 189 15.12 -3.25 9.50
N ALA A 190 14.30 -2.74 8.61
CA ALA A 190 14.27 -3.21 7.22
C ALA A 190 15.60 -2.93 6.49
N LYS A 191 16.38 -1.96 6.96
CA LYS A 191 17.68 -1.60 6.39
C LYS A 191 18.78 -2.59 6.79
N THR A 192 18.81 -3.01 8.04
CA THR A 192 19.85 -3.91 8.57
C THR A 192 19.44 -5.38 8.53
N GLY A 193 18.13 -5.67 8.44
CA GLY A 193 17.57 -7.02 8.54
C GLY A 193 17.33 -7.47 9.98
N GLU A 194 17.73 -6.70 10.97
CA GLU A 194 17.59 -7.03 12.39
C GLU A 194 16.13 -7.13 12.80
N GLY A 195 15.75 -8.18 13.54
CA GLY A 195 14.39 -8.42 14.03
C GLY A 195 13.39 -8.85 12.96
N LEU A 196 13.83 -9.26 11.77
CA LEU A 196 12.98 -9.71 10.66
C LEU A 196 13.03 -11.23 10.40
N GLU A 197 13.64 -12.01 11.28
CA GLU A 197 13.75 -13.47 11.20
C GLU A 197 12.44 -14.20 11.48
#